data_5e66a5479ea689603755e795319aed7d
#
_entry.id   5e66a5479ea689603755e795319aed7d
#
_cell.length_a   1.000
_cell.length_b   1.000
_cell.length_c   1.000
_cell.angle_alpha   90.00
_cell.angle_beta   90.00
_cell.angle_gamma   90.00
#
_symmetry.space_group_name_H-M   'P 1'
#
loop_
_entity.id
_entity.type
_entity.pdbx_description
1 polymer ?
#
loop_
_entity_poly.entity_id
_entity_poly.type
_entity_poly.pdbx_seq_one_letter_code
_entity_poly.pdbx_strand_id
1 'polypeptide(L)'
;FSGLRERMDENAYAVLDQRVQSRAGYLEDDMVRRWSNLSLTQEVLGELYEGLVQDGSVTPGELASDPAQYNAFLEQAAPELVSLMRTNSVTGAFVVLNTQTFPQELSESLQLPGLYLRDRDPSAHTSAGNGDLLLERAPLELVRGLGIAMDSNWKPMFVLEGYTARADACLIRPYNAAVEDPSLGWENAGYWAAPHTLSGDNIRLISYSVPLIAPDGTVYGVLGVDILEDYLLRLLPYDELSEDHGSAYILGVRGAADPEASVRPQVVSGPVYLAASGFSTVYLEKESAGLYTLERGGGEEMYVCSAVLNLYNTNTPFADDQ
;
A
#
# COMPACT_ATOMS: atom_id res chain seq x y z
N PHE A 1 3.96 31.37 -38.56
CA PHE A 1 3.61 29.94 -38.28
C PHE A 1 4.27 29.43 -37.00
N SER A 2 5.50 29.84 -36.59
CA SER A 2 6.14 29.41 -35.34
C SER A 2 5.39 29.86 -34.09
N GLY A 3 4.95 31.09 -34.00
CA GLY A 3 4.26 31.60 -32.82
C GLY A 3 2.87 31.00 -32.56
N LEU A 4 2.21 30.43 -33.57
CA LEU A 4 0.96 29.72 -33.39
C LEU A 4 1.20 28.32 -32.83
N ARG A 5 2.26 27.65 -33.27
CA ARG A 5 2.69 26.34 -32.80
C ARG A 5 3.16 26.41 -31.34
N GLU A 6 3.98 27.41 -31.00
CA GLU A 6 4.41 27.66 -29.63
C GLU A 6 3.23 27.90 -28.68
N ARG A 7 2.22 28.67 -29.09
CA ARG A 7 1.01 28.90 -28.26
C ARG A 7 0.12 27.64 -28.14
N MET A 8 0.06 26.82 -29.17
CA MET A 8 -0.67 25.55 -29.09
C MET A 8 0.04 24.59 -28.14
N ASP A 9 1.37 24.55 -28.19
CA ASP A 9 2.17 23.73 -27.29
C ASP A 9 2.04 24.22 -25.83
N GLU A 10 2.12 25.52 -25.57
CA GLU A 10 1.91 26.13 -24.25
C GLU A 10 0.52 25.80 -23.66
N ASN A 11 -0.54 25.86 -24.48
CA ASN A 11 -1.90 25.49 -24.05
C ASN A 11 -2.03 23.99 -23.76
N ALA A 12 -1.42 23.13 -24.57
CA ALA A 12 -1.41 21.69 -24.36
C ALA A 12 -0.70 21.33 -23.04
N TYR A 13 0.41 21.99 -22.75
CA TYR A 13 1.11 21.84 -21.48
C TYR A 13 0.27 22.27 -20.29
N ALA A 14 -0.35 23.44 -20.36
CA ALA A 14 -1.17 23.95 -19.27
C ALA A 14 -2.33 22.97 -18.94
N VAL A 15 -2.93 22.40 -19.97
CA VAL A 15 -3.99 21.39 -19.80
C VAL A 15 -3.43 20.08 -19.20
N LEU A 16 -2.29 19.61 -19.69
CA LEU A 16 -1.63 18.42 -19.18
C LEU A 16 -1.24 18.60 -17.70
N ASP A 17 -0.59 19.72 -17.37
CA ASP A 17 -0.19 20.02 -16.00
C ASP A 17 -1.40 20.11 -15.07
N GLN A 18 -2.47 20.79 -15.49
CA GLN A 18 -3.69 20.89 -14.69
C GLN A 18 -4.28 19.51 -14.41
N ARG A 19 -4.30 18.59 -15.39
CA ARG A 19 -4.81 17.22 -15.21
C ARG A 19 -3.94 16.43 -14.26
N VAL A 20 -2.63 16.50 -14.42
CA VAL A 20 -1.67 15.83 -13.53
C VAL A 20 -1.79 16.33 -12.09
N GLN A 21 -1.85 17.65 -11.87
CA GLN A 21 -2.03 18.23 -10.54
C GLN A 21 -3.37 17.81 -9.91
N SER A 22 -4.45 17.85 -10.69
CA SER A 22 -5.77 17.41 -10.20
C SER A 22 -5.78 15.93 -9.84
N ARG A 23 -5.21 15.09 -10.70
CA ARG A 23 -5.14 13.64 -10.47
C ARG A 23 -4.28 13.29 -9.27
N ALA A 24 -3.13 13.94 -9.13
CA ALA A 24 -2.27 13.80 -7.96
C ALA A 24 -2.98 14.22 -6.67
N GLY A 25 -3.73 15.32 -6.69
CA GLY A 25 -4.53 15.76 -5.54
C GLY A 25 -5.59 14.75 -5.12
N TYR A 26 -6.32 14.16 -6.07
CA TYR A 26 -7.29 13.10 -5.77
C TYR A 26 -6.63 11.84 -5.21
N LEU A 27 -5.52 11.41 -5.81
CA LEU A 27 -4.82 10.22 -5.35
C LEU A 27 -4.21 10.44 -3.96
N GLU A 28 -3.58 11.60 -3.72
CA GLU A 28 -3.03 11.94 -2.41
C GLU A 28 -4.14 11.99 -1.34
N ASP A 29 -5.30 12.56 -1.65
CA ASP A 29 -6.43 12.62 -0.72
C ASP A 29 -6.94 11.21 -0.39
N ASP A 30 -7.06 10.34 -1.38
CA ASP A 30 -7.40 8.94 -1.16
C ASP A 30 -6.36 8.20 -0.31
N MET A 31 -5.09 8.35 -0.62
CA MET A 31 -4.00 7.68 0.09
C MET A 31 -3.88 8.17 1.53
N VAL A 32 -3.88 9.47 1.76
CA VAL A 32 -3.56 10.06 3.07
C VAL A 32 -4.78 10.14 3.99
N ARG A 33 -5.97 10.37 3.46
CA ARG A 33 -7.16 10.63 4.29
C ARG A 33 -8.14 9.48 4.34
N ARG A 34 -8.24 8.68 3.28
CA ARG A 34 -9.21 7.59 3.19
C ARG A 34 -8.57 6.23 3.42
N TRP A 35 -7.64 5.83 2.58
CA TRP A 35 -7.07 4.47 2.65
C TRP A 35 -6.23 4.25 3.91
N SER A 36 -5.44 5.23 4.30
CA SER A 36 -4.57 5.17 5.47
C SER A 36 -5.25 5.54 6.80
N ASN A 37 -6.55 5.80 6.80
CA ASN A 37 -7.27 6.13 8.05
C ASN A 37 -7.56 4.85 8.85
N LEU A 38 -6.60 4.44 9.66
CA LEU A 38 -6.64 3.23 10.47
C LEU A 38 -6.94 3.49 11.95
N SER A 39 -7.20 4.75 12.33
CA SER A 39 -7.29 5.18 13.73
C SER A 39 -8.35 4.43 14.53
N LEU A 40 -9.57 4.34 14.00
CA LEU A 40 -10.65 3.64 14.69
C LEU A 40 -10.36 2.14 14.84
N THR A 41 -9.88 1.51 13.78
CA THR A 41 -9.54 0.08 13.84
C THR A 41 -8.39 -0.20 14.80
N GLN A 42 -7.37 0.66 14.80
CA GLN A 42 -6.27 0.60 15.75
C GLN A 42 -6.75 0.68 17.22
N GLU A 43 -7.67 1.61 17.51
CA GLU A 43 -8.25 1.78 18.83
C GLU A 43 -9.05 0.54 19.26
N VAL A 44 -9.96 0.07 18.40
CA VAL A 44 -10.82 -1.08 18.69
C VAL A 44 -9.99 -2.36 18.86
N LEU A 45 -8.99 -2.59 18.02
CA LEU A 45 -8.09 -3.74 18.18
C LEU A 45 -7.25 -3.66 19.45
N GLY A 46 -6.84 -2.44 19.85
CA GLY A 46 -6.14 -2.20 21.11
C GLY A 46 -7.00 -2.53 22.33
N GLU A 47 -8.26 -2.10 22.33
CA GLU A 47 -9.22 -2.43 23.41
C GLU A 47 -9.52 -3.93 23.46
N LEU A 48 -9.66 -4.58 22.30
CA LEU A 48 -9.81 -6.03 22.20
C LEU A 48 -8.62 -6.76 22.80
N TYR A 49 -7.42 -6.36 22.42
CA TYR A 49 -6.18 -6.93 22.97
C TYR A 49 -6.11 -6.78 24.50
N GLU A 50 -6.36 -5.59 25.03
CA GLU A 50 -6.41 -5.36 26.47
C GLU A 50 -7.45 -6.22 27.20
N GLY A 51 -8.65 -6.30 26.64
CA GLY A 51 -9.72 -7.13 27.19
C GLY A 51 -9.33 -8.60 27.33
N LEU A 52 -8.70 -9.16 26.28
CA LEU A 52 -8.20 -10.54 26.27
C LEU A 52 -7.00 -10.75 27.22
N VAL A 53 -6.18 -9.76 27.44
CA VAL A 53 -5.12 -9.80 28.45
C VAL A 53 -5.70 -9.75 29.86
N GLN A 54 -6.68 -8.90 30.11
CA GLN A 54 -7.31 -8.74 31.41
C GLN A 54 -8.10 -9.99 31.85
N ASP A 55 -8.78 -10.66 30.90
CA ASP A 55 -9.53 -11.89 31.21
C ASP A 55 -8.66 -13.16 31.23
N GLY A 56 -7.38 -13.02 30.92
CA GLY A 56 -6.41 -14.12 30.91
C GLY A 56 -6.43 -14.99 29.66
N SER A 57 -7.19 -14.61 28.63
CA SER A 57 -7.23 -15.32 27.34
C SER A 57 -5.96 -15.14 26.52
N VAL A 58 -5.24 -14.04 26.73
CA VAL A 58 -3.99 -13.69 26.05
C VAL A 58 -2.89 -13.36 27.04
N THR A 59 -1.73 -13.97 26.83
CA THR A 59 -0.47 -13.59 27.47
C THR A 59 0.35 -12.80 26.47
N PRO A 60 0.77 -11.54 26.76
CA PRO A 60 1.38 -10.64 25.78
C PRO A 60 2.52 -11.26 24.95
N GLY A 61 3.41 -11.99 25.54
CA GLY A 61 4.54 -12.64 24.84
C GLY A 61 4.18 -13.89 24.02
N GLU A 62 3.00 -14.43 24.18
CA GLU A 62 2.57 -15.72 23.59
C GLU A 62 1.51 -15.57 22.49
N LEU A 63 0.95 -14.36 22.32
CA LEU A 63 -0.14 -14.11 21.38
C LEU A 63 0.12 -14.63 19.97
N ALA A 64 1.33 -14.50 19.44
CA ALA A 64 1.66 -14.93 18.10
C ALA A 64 2.12 -16.39 17.99
N SER A 65 2.35 -17.06 19.10
CA SER A 65 2.89 -18.43 19.14
C SER A 65 1.89 -19.47 19.66
N ASP A 66 0.88 -19.05 20.41
CA ASP A 66 -0.15 -19.95 20.96
C ASP A 66 -1.42 -19.92 20.09
N PRO A 67 -1.80 -21.03 19.43
CA PRO A 67 -3.00 -21.10 18.59
C PRO A 67 -4.30 -20.72 19.30
N ALA A 68 -4.46 -21.07 20.57
CA ALA A 68 -5.65 -20.67 21.31
C ALA A 68 -5.75 -19.16 21.47
N GLN A 69 -4.63 -18.49 21.71
CA GLN A 69 -4.57 -17.04 21.90
C GLN A 69 -4.74 -16.28 20.61
N TYR A 70 -4.00 -16.63 19.55
CA TYR A 70 -4.15 -15.89 18.29
C TYR A 70 -5.52 -16.15 17.63
N ASN A 71 -6.09 -17.33 17.76
CA ASN A 71 -7.44 -17.60 17.25
C ASN A 71 -8.49 -16.77 17.99
N ALA A 72 -8.40 -16.67 19.33
CA ALA A 72 -9.31 -15.85 20.12
C ALA A 72 -9.28 -14.37 19.71
N PHE A 73 -8.09 -13.83 19.45
CA PHE A 73 -7.94 -12.46 18.99
C PHE A 73 -8.44 -12.27 17.56
N LEU A 74 -8.00 -13.11 16.62
CA LEU A 74 -8.30 -12.97 15.19
C LEU A 74 -9.78 -13.17 14.88
N GLU A 75 -10.46 -14.07 15.59
CA GLU A 75 -11.90 -14.26 15.44
C GLU A 75 -12.68 -12.97 15.74
N GLN A 76 -12.29 -12.25 16.78
CA GLN A 76 -12.92 -11.00 17.18
C GLN A 76 -12.44 -9.81 16.34
N ALA A 77 -11.23 -9.88 15.79
CA ALA A 77 -10.70 -8.84 14.89
C ALA A 77 -11.32 -8.88 13.48
N ALA A 78 -11.84 -10.01 13.03
CA ALA A 78 -12.34 -10.18 11.67
C ALA A 78 -13.47 -9.20 11.29
N PRO A 79 -14.50 -8.97 12.10
CA PRO A 79 -15.53 -7.95 11.79
C PRO A 79 -14.97 -6.55 11.64
N GLU A 80 -13.93 -6.21 12.40
CA GLU A 80 -13.29 -4.90 12.35
C GLU A 80 -12.51 -4.71 11.05
N LEU A 81 -11.86 -5.74 10.54
CA LEU A 81 -11.23 -5.70 9.21
C LEU A 81 -12.26 -5.56 8.08
N VAL A 82 -13.40 -6.23 8.18
CA VAL A 82 -14.50 -6.06 7.22
C VAL A 82 -15.02 -4.62 7.25
N SER A 83 -15.23 -4.06 8.44
CA SER A 83 -15.66 -2.68 8.62
C SER A 83 -14.65 -1.69 8.05
N LEU A 84 -13.36 -1.91 8.30
CA LEU A 84 -12.27 -1.10 7.76
C LEU A 84 -12.28 -1.09 6.22
N MET A 85 -12.37 -2.26 5.60
CA MET A 85 -12.41 -2.38 4.15
C MET A 85 -13.58 -1.61 3.54
N ARG A 86 -14.77 -1.73 4.12
CA ARG A 86 -15.97 -1.01 3.66
C ARG A 86 -15.85 0.49 3.83
N THR A 87 -15.39 0.93 4.99
CA THR A 87 -15.27 2.36 5.32
C THR A 87 -14.23 3.06 4.44
N ASN A 88 -13.07 2.43 4.26
CA ASN A 88 -11.96 3.03 3.54
C ASN A 88 -11.97 2.73 2.04
N SER A 89 -12.86 1.85 1.56
CA SER A 89 -12.95 1.42 0.16
C SER A 89 -11.61 0.91 -0.37
N VAL A 90 -10.95 0.06 0.38
CA VAL A 90 -9.69 -0.58 0.03
C VAL A 90 -9.91 -1.98 -0.52
N THR A 91 -8.97 -2.49 -1.30
CA THR A 91 -9.06 -3.82 -1.91
C THR A 91 -8.62 -4.94 -0.99
N GLY A 92 -7.95 -4.62 0.11
CA GLY A 92 -7.56 -5.59 1.12
C GLY A 92 -7.33 -4.95 2.47
N ALA A 93 -7.47 -5.75 3.51
CA ALA A 93 -7.06 -5.41 4.87
C ALA A 93 -6.46 -6.63 5.56
N PHE A 94 -5.43 -6.42 6.34
CA PHE A 94 -4.74 -7.48 7.03
C PHE A 94 -4.32 -7.10 8.45
N VAL A 95 -4.32 -8.10 9.33
CA VAL A 95 -3.66 -8.08 10.63
C VAL A 95 -2.66 -9.22 10.67
N VAL A 96 -1.44 -8.93 11.05
CA VAL A 96 -0.39 -9.92 11.29
C VAL A 96 0.07 -9.81 12.72
N LEU A 97 0.01 -10.89 13.47
CA LEU A 97 0.45 -10.89 14.87
C LEU A 97 1.93 -11.25 14.94
N ASN A 98 2.66 -10.48 15.71
CA ASN A 98 4.08 -10.72 16.01
C ASN A 98 4.41 -10.14 17.36
N THR A 99 5.12 -10.90 18.18
CA THR A 99 5.52 -10.52 19.54
C THR A 99 7.04 -10.46 19.72
N GLN A 100 7.79 -10.65 18.65
CA GLN A 100 9.24 -10.64 18.66
C GLN A 100 9.76 -9.67 17.58
N THR A 101 10.85 -8.97 17.89
CA THR A 101 11.54 -8.12 16.92
C THR A 101 11.95 -8.97 15.71
N PHE A 102 11.67 -8.46 14.51
CA PHE A 102 12.12 -9.12 13.30
C PHE A 102 13.65 -9.14 13.25
N PRO A 103 14.27 -10.30 13.01
CA PRO A 103 15.72 -10.38 12.86
C PRO A 103 16.18 -9.58 11.63
N GLN A 104 17.42 -9.12 11.61
CA GLN A 104 17.99 -8.39 10.46
C GLN A 104 18.18 -9.27 9.23
N GLU A 105 18.40 -10.55 9.43
CA GLU A 105 18.50 -11.56 8.36
C GLU A 105 17.64 -12.77 8.74
N LEU A 106 16.77 -13.21 7.81
CA LEU A 106 16.05 -14.46 7.95
C LEU A 106 16.88 -15.58 7.30
N SER A 107 17.44 -16.44 8.10
CA SER A 107 18.07 -17.68 7.63
C SER A 107 17.08 -18.79 7.33
N GLU A 108 15.88 -18.70 7.91
CA GLU A 108 14.78 -19.66 7.74
C GLU A 108 13.46 -18.90 7.52
N SER A 109 12.45 -19.57 6.94
CA SER A 109 11.13 -18.96 6.78
C SER A 109 10.48 -18.71 8.14
N LEU A 110 9.86 -17.53 8.27
CA LEU A 110 9.09 -17.15 9.45
C LEU A 110 7.60 -17.26 9.13
N GLN A 111 6.85 -17.97 9.99
CA GLN A 111 5.41 -18.08 9.88
C GLN A 111 4.74 -17.24 10.97
N LEU A 112 3.80 -16.38 10.55
CA LEU A 112 3.07 -15.48 11.45
C LEU A 112 1.56 -15.70 11.31
N PRO A 113 0.82 -15.81 12.41
CA PRO A 113 -0.62 -15.87 12.37
C PRO A 113 -1.22 -14.51 12.02
N GLY A 114 -2.31 -14.52 11.29
CA GLY A 114 -2.99 -13.29 10.91
C GLY A 114 -4.28 -13.55 10.16
N LEU A 115 -4.91 -12.45 9.79
CA LEU A 115 -6.05 -12.40 8.87
C LEU A 115 -5.70 -11.53 7.68
N TYR A 116 -6.12 -11.93 6.49
CA TYR A 116 -6.05 -11.12 5.29
C TYR A 116 -7.30 -11.33 4.45
N LEU A 117 -8.04 -10.26 4.26
CA LEU A 117 -9.26 -10.21 3.47
C LEU A 117 -9.02 -9.43 2.19
N ARG A 118 -9.69 -9.81 1.10
CA ARG A 118 -9.64 -9.14 -0.19
C ARG A 118 -11.02 -8.85 -0.73
N ASP A 119 -11.19 -7.65 -1.27
CA ASP A 119 -12.28 -7.23 -2.13
C ASP A 119 -11.67 -6.74 -3.45
N ARG A 120 -11.96 -7.43 -4.55
CA ARG A 120 -11.37 -7.09 -5.85
C ARG A 120 -11.97 -5.84 -6.47
N ASP A 121 -13.14 -5.44 -6.04
CA ASP A 121 -13.82 -4.24 -6.54
C ASP A 121 -14.64 -3.55 -5.44
N PRO A 122 -14.01 -2.74 -4.59
CA PRO A 122 -14.70 -2.01 -3.54
C PRO A 122 -15.78 -1.03 -4.02
N SER A 123 -15.76 -0.70 -5.32
CA SER A 123 -16.77 0.17 -5.93
C SER A 123 -18.07 -0.56 -6.28
N ALA A 124 -18.06 -1.88 -6.38
CA ALA A 124 -19.19 -2.73 -6.75
C ALA A 124 -19.87 -3.37 -5.53
N HIS A 125 -20.41 -2.57 -4.63
CA HIS A 125 -21.18 -3.09 -3.51
C HIS A 125 -22.49 -3.73 -4.00
N THR A 126 -22.51 -5.05 -4.10
CA THR A 126 -23.63 -5.77 -4.69
C THR A 126 -24.50 -6.53 -3.70
N SER A 127 -24.15 -6.65 -2.43
CA SER A 127 -24.92 -7.52 -1.52
C SER A 127 -24.91 -7.12 -0.06
N ALA A 128 -26.03 -7.42 0.60
CA ALA A 128 -26.06 -7.59 2.03
C ALA A 128 -25.22 -8.82 2.39
N GLY A 129 -24.11 -8.62 3.10
CA GLY A 129 -23.21 -9.70 3.54
C GLY A 129 -21.80 -9.58 2.98
N ASN A 130 -21.02 -10.64 3.12
CA ASN A 130 -19.59 -10.71 2.78
C ASN A 130 -19.32 -11.58 1.54
N GLY A 131 -20.30 -11.75 0.65
CA GLY A 131 -20.17 -12.59 -0.53
C GLY A 131 -19.20 -12.07 -1.59
N ASP A 132 -18.83 -10.81 -1.52
CA ASP A 132 -17.83 -10.14 -2.34
C ASP A 132 -16.40 -10.21 -1.78
N LEU A 133 -16.26 -10.66 -0.53
CA LEU A 133 -14.97 -10.81 0.13
C LEU A 133 -14.37 -12.20 -0.10
N LEU A 134 -13.05 -12.23 -0.13
CA LEU A 134 -12.24 -13.43 -0.20
C LEU A 134 -11.27 -13.49 0.98
N LEU A 135 -11.04 -14.68 1.48
CA LEU A 135 -10.09 -14.94 2.55
C LEU A 135 -8.76 -15.37 1.95
N GLU A 136 -7.75 -14.54 2.12
CA GLU A 136 -6.38 -14.79 1.62
C GLU A 136 -5.52 -15.50 2.66
N ARG A 137 -5.62 -15.07 3.93
CA ARG A 137 -4.94 -15.67 5.08
C ARG A 137 -5.89 -15.75 6.27
N ALA A 138 -5.95 -16.89 6.89
CA ALA A 138 -6.57 -17.09 8.19
C ALA A 138 -6.14 -18.45 8.75
N PRO A 139 -6.02 -18.61 10.08
CA PRO A 139 -5.92 -19.93 10.70
C PRO A 139 -7.05 -20.86 10.25
N LEU A 140 -6.73 -22.11 9.97
CA LEU A 140 -7.71 -23.09 9.43
C LEU A 140 -8.94 -23.23 10.32
N GLU A 141 -8.74 -23.16 11.63
CA GLU A 141 -9.79 -23.30 12.64
C GLU A 141 -10.86 -22.20 12.54
N LEU A 142 -10.48 -21.03 12.06
CA LEU A 142 -11.38 -19.88 11.94
C LEU A 142 -12.16 -19.82 10.63
N VAL A 143 -11.68 -20.47 9.58
CA VAL A 143 -12.22 -20.34 8.20
C VAL A 143 -13.74 -20.58 8.15
N ARG A 144 -14.23 -21.64 8.81
CA ARG A 144 -15.65 -21.95 8.80
C ARG A 144 -16.48 -20.90 9.55
N GLY A 145 -15.98 -20.41 10.70
CA GLY A 145 -16.68 -19.44 11.55
C GLY A 145 -16.77 -18.06 10.93
N LEU A 146 -15.77 -17.67 10.12
CA LEU A 146 -15.73 -16.38 9.45
C LEU A 146 -16.81 -16.23 8.37
N GLY A 147 -17.24 -17.31 7.74
CA GLY A 147 -18.28 -17.28 6.71
C GLY A 147 -17.86 -16.52 5.44
N ILE A 148 -16.57 -16.39 5.19
CA ILE A 148 -15.99 -15.75 4.02
C ILE A 148 -15.34 -16.83 3.16
N ALA A 149 -15.57 -16.77 1.84
CA ALA A 149 -15.02 -17.76 0.92
C ALA A 149 -13.48 -17.65 0.85
N MET A 150 -12.80 -18.80 0.84
CA MET A 150 -11.35 -18.83 0.64
C MET A 150 -11.00 -18.47 -0.82
N ASP A 151 -9.98 -17.65 -1.01
CA ASP A 151 -9.37 -17.51 -2.34
C ASP A 151 -8.56 -18.75 -2.71
N SER A 152 -8.32 -18.93 -4.00
CA SER A 152 -7.46 -20.01 -4.53
C SER A 152 -6.05 -20.00 -3.95
N ASN A 153 -5.55 -18.83 -3.55
CA ASN A 153 -4.24 -18.62 -2.93
C ASN A 153 -4.26 -18.60 -1.39
N TRP A 154 -5.39 -19.02 -0.78
CA TRP A 154 -5.48 -19.05 0.67
C TRP A 154 -4.37 -19.89 1.30
N LYS A 155 -3.81 -19.37 2.39
CA LYS A 155 -2.87 -20.07 3.26
C LYS A 155 -3.20 -19.80 4.73
N PRO A 156 -2.88 -20.74 5.65
CA PRO A 156 -3.21 -20.59 7.06
C PRO A 156 -2.39 -19.51 7.79
N MET A 157 -1.20 -19.19 7.30
CA MET A 157 -0.24 -18.28 7.93
C MET A 157 0.35 -17.33 6.90
N PHE A 158 0.82 -16.18 7.35
CA PHE A 158 1.77 -15.36 6.59
C PHE A 158 3.13 -16.04 6.64
N VAL A 159 3.79 -16.15 5.51
CA VAL A 159 5.12 -16.77 5.39
C VAL A 159 6.08 -15.76 4.82
N LEU A 160 7.10 -15.41 5.61
CA LEU A 160 8.21 -14.58 5.17
C LEU A 160 9.35 -15.50 4.76
N GLU A 161 9.69 -15.52 3.48
CA GLU A 161 10.73 -16.38 2.92
C GLU A 161 11.96 -15.55 2.57
N GLY A 162 12.75 -15.22 3.57
CA GLY A 162 13.97 -14.43 3.38
C GLY A 162 13.70 -12.96 3.07
N TYR A 163 14.62 -12.10 3.47
CA TYR A 163 14.49 -10.66 3.18
C TYR A 163 14.86 -10.37 1.73
N THR A 164 13.95 -10.53 0.81
CA THR A 164 13.95 -9.60 -0.31
C THR A 164 13.34 -8.31 0.24
N ALA A 165 14.13 -7.28 0.34
CA ALA A 165 13.85 -6.04 1.06
C ALA A 165 12.56 -5.26 0.65
N ARG A 166 11.69 -5.84 -0.18
CA ARG A 166 10.49 -5.22 -0.72
C ARG A 166 9.19 -5.96 -0.39
N ALA A 167 9.16 -7.29 -0.47
CA ALA A 167 7.90 -8.03 -0.33
C ALA A 167 7.33 -7.95 1.09
N ASP A 168 8.19 -7.98 2.11
CA ASP A 168 7.78 -8.03 3.50
C ASP A 168 7.99 -6.69 4.25
N ALA A 169 8.43 -5.65 3.52
CA ALA A 169 8.69 -4.33 4.10
C ALA A 169 7.46 -3.73 4.78
N CYS A 170 6.27 -3.96 4.23
CA CYS A 170 5.00 -3.50 4.84
C CYS A 170 4.72 -4.15 6.22
N LEU A 171 5.31 -5.29 6.53
CA LEU A 171 5.19 -5.93 7.85
C LEU A 171 6.34 -5.53 8.78
N ILE A 172 7.55 -5.56 8.25
CA ILE A 172 8.79 -5.42 9.03
C ILE A 172 9.04 -3.97 9.46
N ARG A 173 8.90 -3.02 8.53
CA ARG A 173 9.31 -1.62 8.78
C ARG A 173 8.48 -0.91 9.84
N PRO A 174 7.13 -0.92 9.78
CA PRO A 174 6.34 -0.27 10.82
C PRO A 174 6.51 -0.94 12.19
N TYR A 175 6.60 -2.26 12.22
CA TYR A 175 6.80 -3.00 13.47
C TYR A 175 8.14 -2.64 14.14
N ASN A 176 9.23 -2.72 13.39
CA ASN A 176 10.56 -2.44 13.92
C ASN A 176 10.70 -0.96 14.33
N ALA A 177 10.15 -0.03 13.55
CA ALA A 177 10.17 1.39 13.91
C ALA A 177 9.51 1.65 15.28
N ALA A 178 8.39 1.00 15.56
CA ALA A 178 7.72 1.14 16.86
C ALA A 178 8.49 0.48 18.02
N VAL A 179 9.17 -0.63 17.75
CA VAL A 179 10.01 -1.30 18.77
C VAL A 179 11.27 -0.51 19.06
N GLU A 180 11.91 0.06 18.03
CA GLU A 180 13.14 0.85 18.16
C GLU A 180 12.91 2.21 18.83
N ASP A 181 11.77 2.85 18.54
CA ASP A 181 11.38 4.11 19.15
C ASP A 181 9.93 4.06 19.68
N PRO A 182 9.74 3.61 20.95
CA PRO A 182 8.41 3.57 21.57
C PRO A 182 7.70 4.92 21.67
N SER A 183 8.43 6.03 21.57
CA SER A 183 7.87 7.38 21.63
C SER A 183 7.26 7.86 20.30
N LEU A 184 7.55 7.15 19.20
CA LEU A 184 7.14 7.53 17.86
C LEU A 184 5.62 7.56 17.68
N GLY A 185 4.92 6.63 18.31
CA GLY A 185 3.50 6.42 18.11
C GLY A 185 3.18 5.68 16.79
N TRP A 186 2.04 5.02 16.76
CA TRP A 186 1.65 4.21 15.60
C TRP A 186 1.44 5.03 14.32
N GLU A 187 0.90 6.24 14.42
CA GLU A 187 0.64 7.11 13.26
C GLU A 187 1.93 7.52 12.54
N ASN A 188 2.97 7.86 13.30
CA ASN A 188 4.26 8.24 12.73
C ASN A 188 5.07 7.05 12.21
N ALA A 189 4.76 5.84 12.66
CA ALA A 189 5.37 4.60 12.22
C ALA A 189 4.64 3.97 11.01
N GLY A 190 3.64 4.65 10.44
CA GLY A 190 2.95 4.21 9.23
C GLY A 190 3.86 4.19 8.01
N TYR A 191 3.74 3.14 7.19
CA TYR A 191 4.60 2.90 6.05
C TYR A 191 3.81 2.58 4.78
N TRP A 192 4.10 3.32 3.69
CA TRP A 192 3.64 3.01 2.35
C TRP A 192 4.66 2.14 1.63
N ALA A 193 4.30 0.91 1.33
CA ALA A 193 5.13 0.04 0.53
C ALA A 193 4.92 0.30 -0.97
N ALA A 194 6.02 0.42 -1.71
CA ALA A 194 5.98 0.47 -3.17
C ALA A 194 5.31 -0.78 -3.75
N PRO A 195 4.84 -0.76 -5.01
CA PRO A 195 4.20 -1.90 -5.62
C PRO A 195 5.00 -3.19 -5.46
N HIS A 196 4.37 -4.19 -4.87
CA HIS A 196 4.94 -5.48 -4.52
C HIS A 196 3.87 -6.57 -4.61
N THR A 197 4.29 -7.82 -4.45
CA THR A 197 3.41 -8.95 -4.20
C THR A 197 3.61 -9.40 -2.77
N LEU A 198 2.53 -9.71 -2.06
CA LEU A 198 2.65 -10.39 -0.77
C LEU A 198 3.16 -11.82 -1.00
N SER A 199 3.96 -12.32 -0.05
CA SER A 199 4.62 -13.63 -0.17
C SER A 199 3.64 -14.73 -0.61
N GLY A 200 3.97 -15.40 -1.73
CA GLY A 200 3.16 -16.48 -2.30
C GLY A 200 1.95 -16.05 -3.13
N ASP A 201 1.81 -14.76 -3.44
CA ASP A 201 0.79 -14.22 -4.32
C ASP A 201 1.45 -13.63 -5.60
N ASN A 202 0.74 -13.70 -6.73
CA ASN A 202 1.19 -13.10 -8.00
C ASN A 202 0.50 -11.76 -8.29
N ILE A 203 -0.32 -11.27 -7.38
CA ILE A 203 -1.10 -10.05 -7.56
C ILE A 203 -0.29 -8.87 -7.03
N ARG A 204 -0.05 -7.88 -7.88
CA ARG A 204 0.64 -6.64 -7.48
C ARG A 204 -0.31 -5.68 -6.79
N LEU A 205 0.20 -5.05 -5.76
CA LEU A 205 -0.54 -4.10 -4.92
C LEU A 205 0.42 -3.10 -4.26
N ILE A 206 -0.12 -2.00 -3.78
CA ILE A 206 0.53 -1.11 -2.82
C ILE A 206 -0.10 -1.34 -1.46
N SER A 207 0.65 -1.16 -0.38
CA SER A 207 0.15 -1.34 0.98
C SER A 207 0.49 -0.15 1.87
N TYR A 208 -0.44 0.19 2.75
CA TYR A 208 -0.17 1.04 3.90
C TYR A 208 -0.34 0.24 5.17
N SER A 209 0.62 0.32 6.09
CA SER A 209 0.60 -0.47 7.31
C SER A 209 1.14 0.32 8.50
N VAL A 210 0.62 0.00 9.67
CA VAL A 210 0.97 0.60 10.94
C VAL A 210 1.23 -0.49 11.98
N PRO A 211 2.10 -0.24 12.97
CA PRO A 211 2.24 -1.18 14.08
C PRO A 211 0.98 -1.19 14.94
N LEU A 212 0.62 -2.36 15.44
CA LEU A 212 -0.37 -2.52 16.49
C LEU A 212 0.31 -2.30 17.85
N ILE A 213 -0.03 -1.22 18.52
CA ILE A 213 0.51 -0.85 19.80
C ILE A 213 -0.60 -0.83 20.84
N ALA A 214 -0.47 -1.65 21.86
CA ALA A 214 -1.38 -1.66 22.99
C ALA A 214 -1.22 -0.39 23.86
N PRO A 215 -2.23 -0.03 24.67
CA PRO A 215 -2.16 1.14 25.55
C PRO A 215 -0.97 1.13 26.52
N ASP A 216 -0.47 -0.03 26.90
CA ASP A 216 0.74 -0.17 27.73
C ASP A 216 2.06 0.00 26.94
N GLY A 217 1.98 0.23 25.62
CA GLY A 217 3.13 0.37 24.72
C GLY A 217 3.63 -0.94 24.10
N THR A 218 3.02 -2.08 24.40
CA THR A 218 3.39 -3.37 23.80
C THR A 218 3.06 -3.37 22.31
N VAL A 219 4.05 -3.65 21.47
CA VAL A 219 3.85 -3.88 20.02
C VAL A 219 3.51 -5.35 19.81
N TYR A 220 2.30 -5.62 19.29
CA TYR A 220 1.79 -6.99 19.17
C TYR A 220 1.46 -7.43 17.74
N GLY A 221 1.73 -6.59 16.77
CA GLY A 221 1.51 -6.94 15.37
C GLY A 221 1.55 -5.74 14.43
N VAL A 222 0.99 -5.95 13.25
CA VAL A 222 0.87 -4.95 12.18
C VAL A 222 -0.56 -5.00 11.64
N LEU A 223 -1.16 -3.83 11.47
CA LEU A 223 -2.42 -3.61 10.77
C LEU A 223 -2.13 -2.94 9.44
N GLY A 224 -2.73 -3.41 8.37
CA GLY A 224 -2.54 -2.77 7.07
C GLY A 224 -3.74 -2.90 6.14
N VAL A 225 -3.68 -2.09 5.11
CA VAL A 225 -4.59 -2.11 3.96
C VAL A 225 -3.78 -2.22 2.68
N ASP A 226 -4.40 -2.72 1.64
CA ASP A 226 -3.81 -2.73 0.31
C ASP A 226 -4.75 -2.18 -0.76
N ILE A 227 -4.12 -1.74 -1.84
CA ILE A 227 -4.78 -1.33 -3.07
C ILE A 227 -4.18 -2.15 -4.20
N LEU A 228 -5.01 -2.97 -4.83
CA LEU A 228 -4.62 -3.74 -6.01
C LEU A 228 -4.19 -2.81 -7.15
N GLU A 229 -3.13 -3.17 -7.85
CA GLU A 229 -2.64 -2.40 -9.00
C GLU A 229 -3.75 -2.21 -10.05
N ASP A 230 -4.53 -3.25 -10.34
CA ASP A 230 -5.66 -3.16 -11.27
C ASP A 230 -6.72 -2.14 -10.83
N TYR A 231 -6.97 -2.02 -9.54
CA TYR A 231 -7.88 -1.00 -9.01
C TYR A 231 -7.26 0.40 -9.10
N LEU A 232 -5.98 0.53 -8.78
CA LEU A 232 -5.23 1.79 -8.89
C LEU A 232 -5.19 2.31 -10.34
N LEU A 233 -5.03 1.42 -11.33
CA LEU A 233 -5.06 1.78 -12.74
C LEU A 233 -6.39 2.41 -13.17
N ARG A 234 -7.51 2.01 -12.58
CA ARG A 234 -8.83 2.64 -12.85
C ARG A 234 -8.92 4.07 -12.33
N LEU A 235 -8.11 4.43 -11.33
CA LEU A 235 -8.02 5.79 -10.79
C LEU A 235 -7.08 6.69 -11.60
N LEU A 236 -6.38 6.12 -12.58
CA LEU A 236 -5.44 6.80 -13.47
C LEU A 236 -5.89 6.63 -14.93
N PRO A 237 -7.03 7.23 -15.34
CA PRO A 237 -7.60 7.07 -16.66
C PRO A 237 -6.79 7.86 -17.70
N TYR A 238 -5.88 7.20 -18.38
CA TYR A 238 -4.96 7.83 -19.34
C TYR A 238 -5.65 8.43 -20.58
N ASP A 239 -6.83 7.95 -20.93
CA ASP A 239 -7.62 8.43 -22.05
C ASP A 239 -8.16 9.86 -21.86
N GLU A 240 -8.13 10.39 -20.63
CA GLU A 240 -8.41 11.80 -20.38
C GLU A 240 -7.28 12.75 -20.79
N LEU A 241 -6.05 12.22 -21.02
CA LEU A 241 -4.86 13.04 -21.25
C LEU A 241 -4.73 13.53 -22.69
N SER A 242 -5.13 12.73 -23.68
CA SER A 242 -5.09 13.07 -25.09
C SER A 242 -6.11 12.28 -25.92
N GLU A 243 -6.60 12.88 -27.00
CA GLU A 243 -7.56 12.24 -27.90
C GLU A 243 -6.94 11.13 -28.77
N ASP A 244 -5.64 11.18 -28.98
CA ASP A 244 -4.90 10.22 -29.81
C ASP A 244 -4.42 8.99 -29.05
N HIS A 245 -4.76 8.88 -27.78
CA HIS A 245 -4.39 7.78 -26.87
C HIS A 245 -2.87 7.52 -26.75
N GLY A 246 -2.03 8.51 -27.11
CA GLY A 246 -0.57 8.44 -27.03
C GLY A 246 0.03 8.81 -25.67
N SER A 247 -0.80 8.94 -24.64
CA SER A 247 -0.38 9.42 -23.30
C SER A 247 -0.55 8.35 -22.23
N ALA A 248 0.15 8.51 -21.13
CA ALA A 248 0.03 7.65 -19.96
C ALA A 248 0.16 8.42 -18.65
N TYR A 249 -0.48 7.93 -17.61
CA TYR A 249 -0.12 8.24 -16.23
C TYR A 249 0.95 7.29 -15.73
N ILE A 250 1.91 7.83 -15.03
CA ILE A 250 2.99 7.05 -14.41
C ILE A 250 3.05 7.42 -12.93
N LEU A 251 2.89 6.42 -12.09
CA LEU A 251 3.23 6.52 -10.68
C LEU A 251 4.66 6.03 -10.52
N GLY A 252 5.52 6.86 -9.99
CA GLY A 252 6.94 6.55 -9.85
C GLY A 252 7.53 7.04 -8.55
N VAL A 253 8.72 6.56 -8.26
CA VAL A 253 9.54 6.98 -7.13
C VAL A 253 10.71 7.79 -7.66
N ARG A 254 11.09 8.87 -6.97
CA ARG A 254 12.25 9.67 -7.32
C ARG A 254 13.52 8.82 -7.35
N GLY A 255 14.37 9.06 -8.34
CA GLY A 255 15.65 8.38 -8.44
C GLY A 255 16.64 8.86 -7.39
N ALA A 256 17.40 7.94 -6.81
CA ALA A 256 18.37 8.27 -5.76
C ALA A 256 19.54 9.13 -6.24
N ALA A 257 19.94 9.00 -7.52
CA ALA A 257 21.08 9.72 -8.08
C ALA A 257 20.77 11.17 -8.47
N ASP A 258 19.55 11.45 -8.92
CA ASP A 258 19.06 12.77 -9.28
C ASP A 258 17.55 12.84 -9.00
N PRO A 259 17.16 13.19 -7.76
CA PRO A 259 15.74 13.18 -7.37
C PRO A 259 14.87 14.19 -8.14
N GLU A 260 15.47 15.23 -8.75
CA GLU A 260 14.73 16.22 -9.50
C GLU A 260 14.52 15.86 -10.97
N ALA A 261 15.41 15.06 -11.54
CA ALA A 261 15.41 14.74 -12.98
C ALA A 261 15.34 13.24 -13.28
N SER A 262 15.15 12.39 -12.28
CA SER A 262 15.03 10.96 -12.50
C SER A 262 13.85 10.36 -11.76
N VAL A 263 13.16 9.44 -12.42
CA VAL A 263 12.00 8.73 -11.90
C VAL A 263 12.15 7.24 -12.19
N ARG A 264 11.90 6.42 -11.21
CA ARG A 264 11.73 4.98 -11.39
C ARG A 264 10.24 4.67 -11.45
N PRO A 265 9.69 4.38 -12.65
CA PRO A 265 8.30 4.02 -12.81
C PRO A 265 7.94 2.79 -11.98
N GLN A 266 6.78 2.81 -11.34
CA GLN A 266 6.25 1.70 -10.55
C GLN A 266 4.95 1.17 -11.15
N VAL A 267 4.06 2.08 -11.58
CA VAL A 267 2.78 1.77 -12.21
C VAL A 267 2.65 2.63 -13.45
N VAL A 268 2.26 2.04 -14.56
CA VAL A 268 2.02 2.73 -15.83
C VAL A 268 0.60 2.46 -16.28
N SER A 269 -0.20 3.52 -16.45
CA SER A 269 -1.55 3.47 -16.98
C SER A 269 -1.57 4.13 -18.34
N GLY A 270 -1.67 3.33 -19.40
CA GLY A 270 -1.73 3.79 -20.79
C GLY A 270 -0.77 3.05 -21.71
N PRO A 271 -0.89 3.29 -23.03
CA PRO A 271 -0.17 2.55 -24.07
C PRO A 271 1.29 2.98 -24.25
N VAL A 272 1.76 3.95 -23.48
CA VAL A 272 3.16 4.37 -23.54
C VAL A 272 4.04 3.26 -23.01
N TYR A 273 4.70 2.58 -23.94
CA TYR A 273 5.72 1.62 -23.61
C TYR A 273 6.98 2.38 -23.16
N LEU A 274 7.16 2.51 -21.87
CA LEU A 274 8.42 2.95 -21.30
C LEU A 274 9.42 1.84 -21.50
N ALA A 275 9.94 1.80 -22.70
CA ALA A 275 10.97 0.93 -23.24
C ALA A 275 11.24 -0.31 -22.39
N ALA A 276 11.29 -1.43 -22.96
CA ALA A 276 11.89 -2.72 -22.55
C ALA A 276 12.70 -2.78 -21.22
N SER A 277 12.70 -1.73 -20.45
CA SER A 277 13.56 -1.45 -19.32
C SER A 277 13.07 -2.04 -18.00
N GLY A 278 11.95 -2.75 -18.00
CA GLY A 278 11.47 -3.40 -16.78
C GLY A 278 11.55 -2.51 -15.53
N PHE A 279 10.95 -1.30 -15.58
CA PHE A 279 10.99 -0.35 -14.46
C PHE A 279 12.36 0.22 -14.10
N SER A 280 13.31 0.30 -15.04
CA SER A 280 14.56 1.01 -14.82
C SER A 280 14.33 2.51 -14.68
N THR A 281 15.29 3.20 -14.03
CA THR A 281 15.26 4.64 -13.85
C THR A 281 15.19 5.36 -15.19
N VAL A 282 14.24 6.29 -15.32
CA VAL A 282 14.06 7.16 -16.47
C VAL A 282 14.62 8.55 -16.11
N TYR A 283 15.47 9.08 -16.98
CA TYR A 283 16.01 10.42 -16.84
C TYR A 283 15.20 11.40 -17.68
N LEU A 284 14.88 12.54 -17.09
CA LEU A 284 14.05 13.57 -17.67
C LEU A 284 14.89 14.84 -17.91
N GLU A 285 14.78 15.44 -19.09
CA GLU A 285 15.36 16.75 -19.35
C GLU A 285 14.38 17.83 -18.89
N LYS A 286 14.87 18.75 -18.04
CA LYS A 286 14.07 19.85 -17.49
C LYS A 286 13.95 20.97 -18.49
N GLU A 287 12.76 21.26 -18.97
CA GLU A 287 12.45 22.41 -19.83
C GLU A 287 12.11 23.67 -19.03
N SER A 288 11.30 23.52 -17.99
CA SER A 288 10.90 24.59 -17.06
C SER A 288 10.41 23.99 -15.75
N ALA A 289 9.96 24.81 -14.80
CA ALA A 289 9.44 24.33 -13.53
C ALA A 289 8.25 23.39 -13.75
N GLY A 290 8.41 22.11 -13.36
CA GLY A 290 7.35 21.06 -13.46
C GLY A 290 7.16 20.48 -14.86
N LEU A 291 7.87 20.98 -15.88
CA LEU A 291 7.83 20.48 -17.24
C LEU A 291 9.15 19.82 -17.61
N TYR A 292 9.06 18.61 -18.11
CA TYR A 292 10.20 17.79 -18.51
C TYR A 292 9.96 17.21 -19.91
N THR A 293 11.03 16.86 -20.60
CA THR A 293 10.99 16.06 -21.81
C THR A 293 11.64 14.70 -21.57
N LEU A 294 11.15 13.70 -22.26
CA LEU A 294 11.69 12.34 -22.30
C LEU A 294 11.93 11.98 -23.75
N GLU A 295 13.16 11.66 -24.10
CA GLU A 295 13.49 11.15 -25.43
C GLU A 295 13.02 9.68 -25.57
N ARG A 296 12.11 9.46 -26.52
CA ARG A 296 11.70 8.13 -26.94
C ARG A 296 12.60 7.67 -28.09
N GLY A 297 13.06 6.43 -28.06
CA GLY A 297 13.90 5.88 -29.11
C GLY A 297 13.33 6.17 -30.52
N GLY A 298 14.15 6.75 -31.41
CA GLY A 298 13.75 7.18 -32.75
C GLY A 298 13.63 8.70 -32.95
N GLY A 299 14.02 9.50 -31.95
CA GLY A 299 14.02 10.97 -32.04
C GLY A 299 12.67 11.63 -31.77
N GLU A 300 11.71 10.88 -31.25
CA GLU A 300 10.46 11.43 -30.73
C GLU A 300 10.64 11.90 -29.30
N GLU A 301 10.29 13.14 -29.03
CA GLU A 301 10.23 13.69 -27.68
C GLU A 301 8.83 13.53 -27.11
N MET A 302 8.75 13.13 -25.85
CA MET A 302 7.53 13.12 -25.07
C MET A 302 7.61 14.20 -23.99
N TYR A 303 6.50 14.88 -23.78
CA TYR A 303 6.38 15.85 -22.70
C TYR A 303 5.90 15.18 -21.42
N VAL A 304 6.51 15.55 -20.31
CA VAL A 304 6.20 14.99 -19.00
C VAL A 304 5.89 16.13 -18.03
N CYS A 305 4.69 16.14 -17.47
CA CYS A 305 4.35 16.98 -16.33
C CYS A 305 4.33 16.11 -15.08
N SER A 306 4.83 16.62 -13.96
CA SER A 306 4.90 15.87 -12.71
C SER A 306 4.28 16.61 -11.56
N ALA A 307 3.72 15.84 -10.63
CA ALA A 307 3.27 16.29 -9.33
C ALA A 307 3.79 15.34 -8.26
N VAL A 308 4.08 15.86 -7.08
CA VAL A 308 4.57 15.08 -5.95
C VAL A 308 3.40 14.66 -5.07
N LEU A 309 3.38 13.40 -4.65
CA LEU A 309 2.49 12.89 -3.62
C LEU A 309 3.19 12.99 -2.26
N ASN A 310 2.61 13.77 -1.34
CA ASN A 310 3.13 13.94 0.02
C ASN A 310 2.44 12.95 0.94
N LEU A 311 3.01 11.76 1.07
CA LEU A 311 2.38 10.63 1.76
C LEU A 311 2.66 10.59 3.26
N TYR A 312 3.68 11.31 3.73
CA TYR A 312 4.14 11.26 5.12
C TYR A 312 4.15 12.63 5.77
N ASN A 313 3.97 12.63 7.10
CA ASN A 313 4.20 13.82 7.91
C ASN A 313 5.71 13.99 8.22
N THR A 314 6.07 15.10 8.87
CA THR A 314 7.47 15.44 9.18
C THR A 314 8.12 14.56 10.25
N ASN A 315 7.34 13.77 10.99
CA ASN A 315 7.81 12.95 12.11
C ASN A 315 8.05 11.48 11.71
N THR A 316 7.86 11.15 10.45
CA THR A 316 8.08 9.79 9.95
C THR A 316 9.56 9.41 9.93
N PRO A 317 9.93 8.18 10.29
CA PRO A 317 11.27 7.66 10.05
C PRO A 317 11.51 7.25 8.58
N PHE A 318 10.47 7.33 7.71
CA PHE A 318 10.49 6.87 6.32
C PHE A 318 10.55 8.01 5.29
N ALA A 319 10.95 9.22 5.69
CA ALA A 319 11.00 10.38 4.82
C ALA A 319 11.88 10.18 3.57
N ASP A 320 12.95 9.38 3.68
CA ASP A 320 13.87 9.10 2.58
C ASP A 320 13.36 8.03 1.61
N ASP A 321 12.23 7.40 1.91
CA ASP A 321 11.59 6.36 1.08
C ASP A 321 10.48 6.90 0.16
N GLN A 322 10.32 8.22 0.06
CA GLN A 322 9.31 8.89 -0.77
C GLN A 322 9.66 8.94 -2.25
#